data_06712369ebdea436bd836fc0c21047db
#
_entry.id   06712369ebdea436bd836fc0c21047db
#
_cell.length_a   1.000
_cell.length_b   1.000
_cell.length_c   1.000
_cell.angle_alpha   90.00
_cell.angle_beta   90.00
_cell.angle_gamma   90.00
#
_symmetry.space_group_name_H-M   'P 1'
#
loop_
_entity.id
_entity.type
_entity.pdbx_description
1 polymer ?
#
loop_
_entity_poly.entity_id
_entity_poly.type
_entity_poly.pdbx_seq_one_letter_code
_entity_poly.pdbx_strand_id
1 'polypeptide(L)'
;MMCGILCLYNQQRNVLDDCGKFNKMLHLLDHRGPDDMRTYFDQHVLLGHCRLSIIDLKGGMQPLEYTYQDITYRIIFNGEIYNMNELKKHLIDLGFHFYSQSDSEVLLVSFIAYKEKCLNMLDGIFSFVISYENKIFACRDHLGVKPLFYYLKDDDLIISSEIKAILMYIGNVLLIKQELKNY
;
A
#
# COMPACT_ATOMS: atom_id res chain seq x y z
N MET A 1 -7.84 -14.05 -5.39
CA MET A 1 -7.57 -12.88 -6.24
C MET A 1 -7.14 -11.74 -5.36
N MET A 2 -6.31 -10.80 -5.82
CA MET A 2 -5.65 -9.86 -4.91
C MET A 2 -5.29 -8.57 -5.65
N CYS A 3 -5.52 -7.42 -5.03
CA CYS A 3 -5.07 -6.14 -5.54
C CYS A 3 -3.54 -6.08 -5.70
N GLY A 4 -3.06 -5.15 -6.51
CA GLY A 4 -1.65 -4.80 -6.63
C GLY A 4 -1.36 -3.46 -5.97
N ILE A 5 -0.32 -3.37 -5.15
CA ILE A 5 0.14 -2.11 -4.58
C ILE A 5 1.59 -1.85 -4.97
N LEU A 6 1.89 -0.57 -5.22
CA LEU A 6 3.23 -0.09 -5.55
C LEU A 6 3.47 1.26 -4.88
N CYS A 7 4.62 1.42 -4.24
CA CYS A 7 5.08 2.68 -3.68
C CYS A 7 6.54 2.92 -4.10
N LEU A 8 6.86 4.14 -4.47
CA LEU A 8 8.22 4.67 -4.54
C LEU A 8 8.31 5.89 -3.62
N TYR A 9 9.28 5.89 -2.73
CA TYR A 9 9.49 6.96 -1.77
C TYR A 9 10.97 7.33 -1.69
N ASN A 10 11.24 8.63 -1.60
CA ASN A 10 12.55 9.17 -1.26
C ASN A 10 12.37 10.53 -0.57
N GLN A 11 12.95 10.68 0.59
CA GLN A 11 12.86 11.92 1.38
C GLN A 11 13.81 13.02 0.90
N GLN A 12 14.89 12.65 0.20
CA GLN A 12 16.00 13.55 -0.14
C GLN A 12 15.91 14.13 -1.55
N ARG A 13 15.24 13.43 -2.47
CA ARG A 13 15.11 13.86 -3.87
C ARG A 13 13.66 13.94 -4.34
N ASN A 14 13.45 14.66 -5.43
CA ASN A 14 12.17 14.67 -6.12
C ASN A 14 12.00 13.36 -6.91
N VAL A 15 10.93 12.60 -6.62
CA VAL A 15 10.59 11.35 -7.29
C VAL A 15 9.65 11.52 -8.49
N LEU A 16 9.17 12.74 -8.77
CA LEU A 16 8.28 13.00 -9.91
C LEU A 16 8.94 12.69 -11.26
N ASP A 17 10.26 12.77 -11.34
CA ASP A 17 11.01 12.39 -12.54
C ASP A 17 10.87 10.89 -12.87
N ASP A 18 10.52 10.08 -11.89
CA ASP A 18 10.30 8.64 -12.05
C ASP A 18 8.85 8.26 -12.43
N CYS A 19 7.91 9.20 -12.54
CA CYS A 19 6.50 8.91 -12.83
C CYS A 19 6.30 8.00 -14.05
N GLY A 20 7.06 8.25 -15.13
CA GLY A 20 6.97 7.42 -16.35
C GLY A 20 7.44 5.97 -16.11
N LYS A 21 8.49 5.78 -15.31
CA LYS A 21 9.01 4.48 -14.92
C LYS A 21 8.07 3.79 -13.94
N PHE A 22 7.56 4.54 -12.96
CA PHE A 22 6.60 4.06 -11.97
C PHE A 22 5.32 3.52 -12.63
N ASN A 23 4.75 4.21 -13.62
CA ASN A 23 3.59 3.73 -14.36
C ASN A 23 3.87 2.41 -15.08
N LYS A 24 5.04 2.25 -15.71
CA LYS A 24 5.43 0.97 -16.32
C LYS A 24 5.56 -0.15 -15.28
N MET A 25 6.10 0.15 -14.10
CA MET A 25 6.16 -0.81 -12.97
C MET A 25 4.76 -1.20 -12.50
N LEU A 26 3.85 -0.23 -12.40
CA LEU A 26 2.47 -0.46 -11.96
C LEU A 26 1.72 -1.36 -12.95
N HIS A 27 1.90 -1.16 -14.26
CA HIS A 27 1.33 -2.02 -15.30
C HIS A 27 1.77 -3.49 -15.22
N LEU A 28 2.92 -3.79 -14.63
CA LEU A 28 3.30 -5.17 -14.36
C LEU A 28 2.39 -5.84 -13.32
N LEU A 29 1.59 -5.07 -12.58
CA LEU A 29 0.64 -5.56 -11.57
C LEU A 29 -0.81 -5.64 -12.07
N ASP A 30 -1.11 -5.31 -13.35
CA ASP A 30 -2.47 -5.28 -13.91
C ASP A 30 -3.22 -6.61 -13.72
N HIS A 31 -2.52 -7.76 -13.87
CA HIS A 31 -3.11 -9.08 -13.70
C HIS A 31 -3.63 -9.33 -12.28
N ARG A 32 -3.20 -8.54 -11.29
CA ARG A 32 -3.68 -8.63 -9.90
C ARG A 32 -5.00 -7.91 -9.71
N GLY A 33 -5.18 -6.80 -10.40
CA GLY A 33 -6.36 -5.95 -10.27
C GLY A 33 -6.67 -5.25 -11.59
N PRO A 34 -7.37 -5.96 -12.50
CA PRO A 34 -7.63 -5.44 -13.85
C PRO A 34 -8.78 -4.43 -13.93
N ASP A 35 -9.53 -4.20 -12.85
CA ASP A 35 -10.78 -3.45 -12.89
C ASP A 35 -10.57 -1.93 -12.82
N ASP A 36 -9.53 -1.48 -12.10
CA ASP A 36 -9.18 -0.04 -11.98
C ASP A 36 -7.70 0.10 -11.64
N MET A 37 -7.08 1.13 -12.16
CA MET A 37 -5.70 1.51 -11.84
C MET A 37 -5.66 2.99 -11.52
N ARG A 38 -5.13 3.31 -10.32
CA ARG A 38 -5.00 4.69 -9.86
C ARG A 38 -3.64 4.96 -9.28
N THR A 39 -3.24 6.23 -9.35
CA THR A 39 -1.97 6.72 -8.82
C THR A 39 -2.18 8.02 -8.05
N TYR A 40 -1.29 8.24 -7.09
CA TYR A 40 -1.06 9.53 -6.46
C TYR A 40 0.43 9.86 -6.58
N PHE A 41 0.73 11.11 -6.94
CA PHE A 41 2.10 11.58 -7.17
C PHE A 41 2.36 12.84 -6.37
N ASP A 42 3.48 12.83 -5.65
CA ASP A 42 4.00 13.92 -4.84
C ASP A 42 5.52 13.99 -5.03
N GLN A 43 6.18 15.07 -4.58
CA GLN A 43 7.64 15.23 -4.71
C GLN A 43 8.43 14.13 -4.02
N HIS A 44 7.88 13.51 -2.97
CA HIS A 44 8.56 12.52 -2.15
C HIS A 44 7.97 11.12 -2.23
N VAL A 45 6.73 10.98 -2.76
CA VAL A 45 6.05 9.68 -2.81
C VAL A 45 5.23 9.51 -4.09
N LEU A 46 5.35 8.33 -4.69
CA LEU A 46 4.45 7.86 -5.74
C LEU A 46 3.72 6.63 -5.19
N LEU A 47 2.40 6.66 -5.19
CA LEU A 47 1.55 5.54 -4.80
C LEU A 47 0.77 5.03 -6.00
N GLY A 48 0.67 3.72 -6.16
CA GLY A 48 -0.09 3.07 -7.22
C GLY A 48 -0.90 1.89 -6.69
N HIS A 49 -2.11 1.75 -7.20
CA HIS A 49 -3.02 0.67 -6.85
C HIS A 49 -3.68 0.10 -8.09
N CYS A 50 -3.59 -1.23 -8.27
CA CYS A 50 -4.35 -2.01 -9.24
C CYS A 50 -5.47 -2.73 -8.50
N ARG A 51 -6.72 -2.41 -8.82
CA ARG A 51 -7.90 -2.86 -8.10
C ARG A 51 -8.52 -4.09 -8.73
N LEU A 52 -8.85 -5.06 -7.87
CA LEU A 52 -9.83 -6.10 -8.17
C LEU A 52 -11.09 -5.81 -7.32
N SER A 53 -12.19 -5.49 -7.99
CA SER A 53 -13.45 -5.12 -7.35
C SER A 53 -14.27 -6.36 -7.01
N ILE A 54 -14.27 -6.75 -5.73
CA ILE A 54 -15.08 -7.88 -5.25
C ILE A 54 -16.32 -7.36 -4.49
N ILE A 55 -16.16 -6.29 -3.74
CA ILE A 55 -17.18 -5.68 -2.89
C ILE A 55 -17.06 -4.17 -3.06
N ASP A 56 -18.20 -3.44 -3.12
CA ASP A 56 -18.31 -1.99 -3.24
C ASP A 56 -17.62 -1.35 -4.47
N LEU A 57 -18.35 -1.29 -5.58
CA LEU A 57 -17.90 -0.66 -6.83
C LEU A 57 -17.60 0.85 -6.69
N LYS A 58 -18.14 1.53 -5.68
CA LYS A 58 -18.06 2.99 -5.53
C LYS A 58 -17.19 3.50 -4.38
N GLY A 59 -16.97 2.73 -3.31
CA GLY A 59 -16.38 3.25 -2.07
C GLY A 59 -14.93 2.87 -1.78
N GLY A 60 -14.37 1.87 -2.43
CA GLY A 60 -13.03 1.35 -2.12
C GLY A 60 -11.92 1.84 -3.07
N MET A 61 -12.03 3.05 -3.63
CA MET A 61 -11.01 3.59 -4.54
C MET A 61 -9.74 3.94 -3.78
N GLN A 62 -8.59 3.55 -4.35
CA GLN A 62 -7.29 3.76 -3.76
C GLN A 62 -6.30 4.31 -4.81
N PRO A 63 -5.31 5.13 -4.43
CA PRO A 63 -4.99 5.55 -3.07
C PRO A 63 -6.14 6.30 -2.40
N LEU A 64 -6.51 5.89 -1.16
CA LEU A 64 -7.55 6.52 -0.38
C LEU A 64 -6.93 7.59 0.53
N GLU A 65 -7.59 8.74 0.62
CA GLU A 65 -7.13 9.88 1.42
C GLU A 65 -8.07 10.12 2.61
N TYR A 66 -7.47 10.51 3.73
CA TYR A 66 -8.19 11.00 4.91
C TYR A 66 -7.40 12.14 5.55
N THR A 67 -8.05 13.30 5.76
CA THR A 67 -7.42 14.45 6.39
C THR A 67 -7.87 14.54 7.85
N TYR A 68 -6.91 14.63 8.76
CA TYR A 68 -7.14 14.78 10.19
C TYR A 68 -6.15 15.78 10.78
N GLN A 69 -6.63 16.82 11.45
CA GLN A 69 -5.81 17.89 12.05
C GLN A 69 -4.79 18.49 11.06
N ASP A 70 -5.25 18.88 9.88
CA ASP A 70 -4.47 19.45 8.78
C ASP A 70 -3.40 18.52 8.16
N ILE A 71 -3.34 17.24 8.59
CA ILE A 71 -2.47 16.23 8.01
C ILE A 71 -3.30 15.33 7.09
N THR A 72 -2.88 15.20 5.83
CA THR A 72 -3.49 14.25 4.89
C THR A 72 -2.73 12.93 4.91
N TYR A 73 -3.44 11.87 5.27
CA TYR A 73 -2.98 10.48 5.23
C TYR A 73 -3.48 9.81 3.96
N ARG A 74 -2.64 8.98 3.33
CA ARG A 74 -2.99 8.21 2.14
C ARG A 74 -2.65 6.76 2.33
N ILE A 75 -3.52 5.87 1.88
CA ILE A 75 -3.29 4.42 1.97
C ILE A 75 -3.45 3.75 0.61
N ILE A 76 -2.56 2.80 0.33
CA ILE A 76 -2.76 1.72 -0.64
C ILE A 76 -2.76 0.39 0.13
N PHE A 77 -3.78 -0.43 -0.12
CA PHE A 77 -4.08 -1.61 0.66
C PHE A 77 -4.48 -2.78 -0.23
N ASN A 78 -3.96 -3.95 0.09
CA ASN A 78 -4.33 -5.22 -0.50
C ASN A 78 -4.65 -6.21 0.63
N GLY A 79 -5.91 -6.48 0.88
CA GLY A 79 -6.27 -7.32 2.00
C GLY A 79 -7.76 -7.36 2.30
N GLU A 80 -8.05 -7.79 3.52
CA GLU A 80 -9.37 -7.81 4.13
C GLU A 80 -9.20 -7.72 5.64
N ILE A 81 -9.93 -6.82 6.29
CA ILE A 81 -9.98 -6.66 7.74
C ILE A 81 -11.28 -7.26 8.26
N TYR A 82 -11.20 -8.40 8.91
CA TYR A 82 -12.37 -9.20 9.31
C TYR A 82 -13.19 -8.54 10.43
N ASN A 83 -12.53 -7.85 11.37
CA ASN A 83 -13.17 -7.14 12.46
C ASN A 83 -13.45 -5.66 12.17
N MET A 84 -13.53 -5.27 10.89
CA MET A 84 -13.67 -3.86 10.48
C MET A 84 -14.91 -3.18 11.10
N ASN A 85 -16.04 -3.90 11.28
CA ASN A 85 -17.26 -3.32 11.83
C ASN A 85 -17.12 -2.93 13.30
N GLU A 86 -16.43 -3.75 14.10
CA GLU A 86 -16.14 -3.48 15.50
C GLU A 86 -15.19 -2.29 15.65
N LEU A 87 -14.12 -2.28 14.84
CA LEU A 87 -13.16 -1.18 14.79
C LEU A 87 -13.83 0.13 14.37
N LYS A 88 -14.65 0.10 13.33
CA LYS A 88 -15.38 1.28 12.86
C LYS A 88 -16.28 1.86 13.94
N LYS A 89 -17.04 1.01 14.64
CA LYS A 89 -17.89 1.45 15.74
C LYS A 89 -17.07 2.12 16.85
N HIS A 90 -15.98 1.48 17.27
CA HIS A 90 -15.09 2.02 18.29
C HIS A 90 -14.49 3.39 17.87
N LEU A 91 -14.08 3.55 16.61
CA LEU A 91 -13.52 4.79 16.10
C LEU A 91 -14.60 5.91 16.00
N ILE A 92 -15.84 5.55 15.67
CA ILE A 92 -16.99 6.51 15.72
C ILE A 92 -17.21 6.99 17.15
N ASP A 93 -17.15 6.10 18.15
CA ASP A 93 -17.29 6.46 19.59
C ASP A 93 -16.14 7.40 20.04
N LEU A 94 -14.99 7.37 19.38
CA LEU A 94 -13.87 8.31 19.57
C LEU A 94 -14.03 9.63 18.79
N GLY A 95 -15.10 9.80 18.01
CA GLY A 95 -15.39 11.02 17.28
C GLY A 95 -14.88 11.05 15.83
N PHE A 96 -14.39 9.94 15.28
CA PHE A 96 -14.02 9.89 13.86
C PHE A 96 -15.23 9.72 12.96
N HIS A 97 -15.16 10.31 11.76
CA HIS A 97 -16.20 10.22 10.74
C HIS A 97 -15.73 9.33 9.58
N PHE A 98 -16.66 8.64 8.93
CA PHE A 98 -16.36 7.74 7.81
C PHE A 98 -17.17 8.17 6.58
N TYR A 99 -16.52 8.12 5.41
CA TYR A 99 -17.10 8.53 4.13
C TYR A 99 -17.43 7.33 3.23
N SER A 100 -16.92 6.15 3.60
CA SER A 100 -17.13 4.89 2.86
C SER A 100 -17.46 3.72 3.79
N GLN A 101 -17.71 2.57 3.17
CA GLN A 101 -17.86 1.29 3.89
C GLN A 101 -16.63 0.40 3.68
N SER A 102 -15.51 0.96 3.24
CA SER A 102 -14.31 0.19 2.94
C SER A 102 -13.48 -0.11 4.20
N ASP A 103 -12.91 -1.30 4.23
CA ASP A 103 -11.96 -1.71 5.26
C ASP A 103 -10.65 -0.91 5.20
N SER A 104 -10.27 -0.43 4.01
CA SER A 104 -9.12 0.46 3.83
C SER A 104 -9.27 1.79 4.56
N GLU A 105 -10.48 2.37 4.61
CA GLU A 105 -10.75 3.58 5.40
C GLU A 105 -10.70 3.29 6.90
N VAL A 106 -11.28 2.17 7.33
CA VAL A 106 -11.24 1.76 8.74
C VAL A 106 -9.80 1.55 9.21
N LEU A 107 -8.98 0.90 8.39
CA LEU A 107 -7.56 0.71 8.65
C LEU A 107 -6.81 2.05 8.73
N LEU A 108 -7.05 2.95 7.78
CA LEU A 108 -6.39 4.26 7.76
C LEU A 108 -6.74 5.10 8.99
N VAL A 109 -8.03 5.14 9.37
CA VAL A 109 -8.49 5.86 10.57
C VAL A 109 -7.96 5.19 11.85
N SER A 110 -7.87 3.86 11.90
CA SER A 110 -7.21 3.14 13.01
C SER A 110 -5.75 3.56 13.17
N PHE A 111 -5.02 3.68 12.06
CA PHE A 111 -3.64 4.17 12.09
C PHE A 111 -3.55 5.64 12.52
N ILE A 112 -4.48 6.50 12.11
CA ILE A 112 -4.53 7.89 12.55
C ILE A 112 -4.70 7.97 14.06
N ALA A 113 -5.62 7.17 14.64
CA ALA A 113 -5.93 7.15 16.06
C ALA A 113 -4.81 6.55 16.93
N TYR A 114 -4.19 5.46 16.48
CA TYR A 114 -3.32 4.62 17.32
C TYR A 114 -1.89 4.45 16.81
N LYS A 115 -1.56 4.98 15.61
CA LYS A 115 -0.29 4.75 14.93
C LYS A 115 -0.01 3.25 14.84
N GLU A 116 1.24 2.82 15.02
CA GLU A 116 1.64 1.41 14.94
C GLU A 116 0.86 0.48 15.90
N LYS A 117 0.33 1.01 16.99
CA LYS A 117 -0.43 0.23 17.96
C LYS A 117 -1.75 -0.31 17.38
N CYS A 118 -2.27 0.29 16.30
CA CYS A 118 -3.45 -0.23 15.62
C CYS A 118 -3.25 -1.68 15.14
N LEU A 119 -2.02 -2.11 14.84
CA LEU A 119 -1.73 -3.46 14.38
C LEU A 119 -2.17 -4.55 15.36
N ASN A 120 -2.15 -4.26 16.67
CA ASN A 120 -2.61 -5.18 17.70
C ASN A 120 -4.14 -5.33 17.78
N MET A 121 -4.86 -4.47 17.04
CA MET A 121 -6.32 -4.44 17.01
C MET A 121 -6.87 -5.05 15.71
N LEU A 122 -6.02 -5.27 14.71
CA LEU A 122 -6.43 -5.78 13.41
C LEU A 122 -6.55 -7.31 13.44
N ASP A 123 -7.68 -7.81 12.99
CA ASP A 123 -7.87 -9.21 12.61
C ASP A 123 -8.10 -9.27 11.10
N GLY A 124 -7.20 -9.93 10.36
CA GLY A 124 -7.28 -9.95 8.91
C GLY A 124 -6.02 -10.42 8.20
N ILE A 125 -6.09 -10.43 6.89
CA ILE A 125 -4.98 -10.73 5.98
C ILE A 125 -4.71 -9.50 5.11
N PHE A 126 -3.50 -8.95 5.18
CA PHE A 126 -3.26 -7.65 4.57
C PHE A 126 -1.80 -7.36 4.23
N SER A 127 -1.64 -6.48 3.26
CA SER A 127 -0.44 -5.68 3.05
C SER A 127 -0.85 -4.25 2.68
N PHE A 128 -0.17 -3.26 3.25
CA PHE A 128 -0.50 -1.87 2.98
C PHE A 128 0.69 -0.93 3.12
N VAL A 129 0.54 0.24 2.52
CA VAL A 129 1.46 1.38 2.70
C VAL A 129 0.63 2.61 3.02
N ILE A 130 1.02 3.33 4.06
CA ILE A 130 0.44 4.63 4.44
C ILE A 130 1.52 5.69 4.27
N SER A 131 1.17 6.81 3.61
CA SER A 131 2.01 8.00 3.52
C SER A 131 1.37 9.18 4.24
N TYR A 132 2.18 9.96 4.96
CA TYR A 132 1.78 11.18 5.66
C TYR A 132 3.02 12.01 6.04
N GLU A 133 2.96 13.33 5.98
CA GLU A 133 4.04 14.23 6.42
C GLU A 133 5.44 13.81 5.92
N ASN A 134 5.58 13.44 4.66
CA ASN A 134 6.84 12.90 4.09
C ASN A 134 7.37 11.66 4.84
N LYS A 135 6.48 10.84 5.40
CA LYS A 135 6.80 9.57 6.05
C LYS A 135 6.05 8.44 5.38
N ILE A 136 6.63 7.25 5.45
CA ILE A 136 6.02 6.00 4.98
C ILE A 136 5.92 5.02 6.14
N PHE A 137 4.75 4.42 6.29
CA PHE A 137 4.53 3.26 7.15
C PHE A 137 4.01 2.11 6.30
N ALA A 138 4.70 0.98 6.29
CA ALA A 138 4.32 -0.21 5.55
C ALA A 138 4.21 -1.41 6.47
N CYS A 139 3.21 -2.26 6.22
CA CYS A 139 2.98 -3.43 7.04
C CYS A 139 2.45 -4.59 6.20
N ARG A 140 2.74 -5.81 6.65
CA ARG A 140 2.24 -7.07 6.13
C ARG A 140 1.69 -7.91 7.28
N ASP A 141 0.63 -8.68 7.03
CA ASP A 141 0.03 -9.57 8.01
C ASP A 141 1.02 -10.61 8.58
N HIS A 142 0.76 -11.10 9.77
CA HIS A 142 1.65 -12.00 10.53
C HIS A 142 2.01 -13.28 9.79
N LEU A 143 1.09 -13.82 8.99
CA LEU A 143 1.31 -15.05 8.24
C LEU A 143 1.89 -14.79 6.85
N GLY A 144 1.96 -13.50 6.46
CA GLY A 144 2.42 -13.11 5.14
C GLY A 144 1.52 -13.61 4.00
N VAL A 145 0.20 -13.71 4.24
CA VAL A 145 -0.76 -14.15 3.24
C VAL A 145 -0.82 -13.20 2.05
N LYS A 146 -0.81 -11.88 2.33
CA LYS A 146 -0.72 -10.88 1.27
C LYS A 146 0.73 -10.53 1.00
N PRO A 147 1.22 -10.68 -0.24
CA PRO A 147 2.62 -10.43 -0.54
C PRO A 147 2.96 -8.95 -0.42
N LEU A 148 4.14 -8.68 0.14
CA LEU A 148 4.77 -7.37 0.19
C LEU A 148 6.28 -7.54 0.14
N PHE A 149 6.91 -6.90 -0.84
CA PHE A 149 8.36 -6.89 -1.04
C PHE A 149 8.86 -5.45 -1.02
N TYR A 150 10.08 -5.25 -0.59
CA TYR A 150 10.71 -3.93 -0.62
C TYR A 150 12.15 -3.99 -1.11
N TYR A 151 12.62 -2.86 -1.61
CA TYR A 151 13.99 -2.60 -1.97
C TYR A 151 14.37 -1.22 -1.47
N LEU A 152 15.52 -1.12 -0.81
CA LEU A 152 16.05 0.14 -0.29
C LEU A 152 17.49 0.30 -0.78
N LYS A 153 17.76 1.38 -1.51
CA LYS A 153 19.10 1.75 -1.95
C LYS A 153 19.16 3.26 -2.20
N ASP A 154 20.23 3.91 -1.73
CA ASP A 154 20.49 5.33 -1.94
C ASP A 154 19.27 6.21 -1.57
N ASP A 155 18.61 5.87 -0.43
CA ASP A 155 17.36 6.46 0.07
C ASP A 155 16.10 6.23 -0.80
N ASP A 156 16.20 5.57 -1.95
CA ASP A 156 15.03 5.11 -2.70
C ASP A 156 14.45 3.87 -2.04
N LEU A 157 13.23 4.01 -1.51
CA LEU A 157 12.44 2.91 -0.97
C LEU A 157 11.34 2.55 -1.97
N ILE A 158 11.40 1.32 -2.49
CA ILE A 158 10.37 0.77 -3.37
C ILE A 158 9.66 -0.36 -2.65
N ILE A 159 8.34 -0.30 -2.61
CA ILE A 159 7.50 -1.33 -1.99
C ILE A 159 6.50 -1.82 -3.03
N SER A 160 6.35 -3.13 -3.19
CA SER A 160 5.46 -3.71 -4.20
C SER A 160 4.87 -5.04 -3.76
N SER A 161 3.69 -5.35 -4.27
CA SER A 161 3.08 -6.69 -4.15
C SER A 161 3.88 -7.77 -4.87
N GLU A 162 4.71 -7.43 -5.86
CA GLU A 162 5.50 -8.41 -6.63
C GLU A 162 6.92 -7.91 -6.93
N ILE A 163 7.87 -8.83 -6.86
CA ILE A 163 9.29 -8.56 -7.08
C ILE A 163 9.56 -8.03 -8.49
N LYS A 164 8.82 -8.46 -9.52
CA LYS A 164 9.07 -8.04 -10.91
C LYS A 164 8.94 -6.53 -11.12
N ALA A 165 8.05 -5.85 -10.39
CA ALA A 165 7.95 -4.40 -10.44
C ALA A 165 9.23 -3.74 -9.87
N ILE A 166 9.76 -4.27 -8.77
CA ILE A 166 11.03 -3.81 -8.18
C ILE A 166 12.20 -4.07 -9.14
N LEU A 167 12.27 -5.25 -9.75
CA LEU A 167 13.32 -5.59 -10.72
C LEU A 167 13.34 -4.64 -11.93
N MET A 168 12.17 -4.21 -12.38
CA MET A 168 12.07 -3.21 -13.44
C MET A 168 12.68 -1.86 -13.01
N TYR A 169 12.54 -1.49 -11.74
CA TYR A 169 13.17 -0.27 -11.23
C TYR A 169 14.69 -0.39 -11.17
N ILE A 170 15.19 -1.49 -10.69
CA ILE A 170 16.63 -1.71 -10.48
C ILE A 170 17.38 -1.82 -11.82
N GLY A 171 16.71 -2.27 -12.90
CA GLY A 171 17.33 -2.56 -14.19
C GLY A 171 17.99 -3.94 -14.21
N ASN A 172 19.05 -4.13 -15.01
CA ASN A 172 19.71 -5.43 -15.18
C ASN A 172 20.21 -6.02 -13.86
N VAL A 173 19.43 -6.88 -13.26
CA VAL A 173 19.85 -7.75 -12.16
C VAL A 173 20.40 -9.03 -12.76
N LEU A 174 21.69 -9.26 -12.60
CA LEU A 174 22.29 -10.57 -12.79
C LEU A 174 21.68 -11.51 -11.73
N LEU A 175 20.69 -12.30 -12.13
CA LEU A 175 20.23 -13.43 -11.33
C LEU A 175 21.39 -14.41 -11.28
N ILE A 176 22.15 -14.41 -10.19
CA ILE A 176 23.10 -15.50 -9.91
C ILE A 176 22.24 -16.74 -9.65
N LYS A 177 22.16 -17.65 -10.62
CA LYS A 177 21.70 -19.01 -10.39
C LYS A 177 22.71 -19.65 -9.41
N GLN A 178 22.43 -19.61 -8.12
CA GLN A 178 23.02 -20.59 -7.21
C GLN A 178 22.41 -21.93 -7.56
N GLU A 179 23.17 -22.80 -8.20
CA GLU A 179 22.83 -24.21 -8.28
C GLU A 179 22.70 -24.72 -6.85
N LEU A 180 21.47 -25.04 -6.43
CA LEU A 180 21.24 -25.85 -5.25
C LEU A 180 21.90 -27.22 -5.55
N LYS A 181 23.13 -27.41 -5.08
CA LYS A 181 23.70 -28.75 -4.99
C LYS A 181 22.84 -29.50 -3.99
N ASN A 182 22.21 -30.57 -4.50
CA ASN A 182 21.44 -31.50 -3.71
C ASN A 182 22.29 -32.00 -2.52
N TYR A 183 21.77 -31.81 -1.32
CA TYR A 183 22.14 -32.55 -0.13
C TYR A 183 21.09 -33.63 0.11
#